data_008748efbc3253eda92192697a312d36
#
_entry.id   008748efbc3253eda92192697a312d36
#
_cell.length_a   1.000
_cell.length_b   1.000
_cell.length_c   1.000
_cell.angle_alpha   90.00
_cell.angle_beta   90.00
_cell.angle_gamma   90.00
#
_symmetry.space_group_name_H-M   'P 1'
#
loop_
_entity.id
_entity.type
_entity.pdbx_description
1 polymer ?
#
loop_
_entity_poly.entity_id
_entity_poly.type
_entity_poly.pdbx_seq_one_letter_code
_entity_poly.pdbx_strand_id
1 'polypeptide(L)'
;MVVAVALIEPQYPINVGHIARLMKNFGLKSLYFVRPNFDKTEAAKYSTHGNDVLVAAKTVTLRQLRKKFDVLIGTTAIQAISRLNILRESISAERLAKIMHDSSTKDFCILLGRESSGLNNEELEICNLVVTIDTKTNYRTMNVAHALAILLYEISKLKSKLPVK
;
A
#
# COMPACT_ATOMS: atom_id res chain seq x y z
N MET A 1 5.78 -9.98 -12.52
CA MET A 1 5.25 -8.84 -11.75
C MET A 1 5.01 -9.28 -10.30
N VAL A 2 5.74 -8.73 -9.36
CA VAL A 2 5.47 -8.83 -7.93
C VAL A 2 4.76 -7.56 -7.48
N VAL A 3 3.71 -7.70 -6.66
CA VAL A 3 3.08 -6.58 -5.96
C VAL A 3 3.32 -6.76 -4.47
N ALA A 4 4.03 -5.83 -3.87
CA ALA A 4 4.36 -5.80 -2.46
C ALA A 4 3.65 -4.64 -1.75
N VAL A 5 3.54 -4.75 -0.43
CA VAL A 5 3.05 -3.69 0.46
C VAL A 5 4.12 -3.37 1.48
N ALA A 6 4.35 -2.10 1.75
CA ALA A 6 5.24 -1.62 2.80
C ALA A 6 4.50 -0.66 3.74
N LEU A 7 4.60 -0.91 5.04
CA LEU A 7 4.04 -0.05 6.09
C LEU A 7 5.15 0.80 6.68
N ILE A 8 4.95 2.10 6.67
CA ILE A 8 5.90 3.08 7.20
C ILE A 8 5.49 3.44 8.62
N GLU A 9 6.33 3.09 9.58
CA GLU A 9 6.12 3.35 11.02
C GLU A 9 4.72 2.92 11.52
N PRO A 10 4.27 1.68 11.21
CA PRO A 10 2.97 1.20 11.70
C PRO A 10 2.98 1.15 13.23
N GLN A 11 1.89 1.60 13.86
CA GLN A 11 1.75 1.68 15.31
C GLN A 11 0.60 0.81 15.85
N TYR A 12 -0.46 0.61 15.06
CA TYR A 12 -1.64 -0.12 15.52
C TYR A 12 -1.64 -1.57 15.04
N PRO A 13 -1.47 -2.55 15.96
CA PRO A 13 -1.44 -3.97 15.63
C PRO A 13 -2.65 -4.45 14.84
N ILE A 14 -3.83 -3.92 15.13
CA ILE A 14 -5.08 -4.25 14.43
C ILE A 14 -4.99 -3.93 12.93
N ASN A 15 -4.43 -2.79 12.55
CA ASN A 15 -4.27 -2.41 11.15
C ASN A 15 -3.28 -3.33 10.43
N VAL A 16 -2.17 -3.65 11.09
CA VAL A 16 -1.15 -4.56 10.55
C VAL A 16 -1.74 -5.95 10.31
N GLY A 17 -2.49 -6.48 11.27
CA GLY A 17 -3.16 -7.77 11.13
C GLY A 17 -4.18 -7.78 10.00
N HIS A 18 -5.04 -6.76 9.92
CA HIS A 18 -6.02 -6.64 8.83
C HIS A 18 -5.35 -6.51 7.46
N ILE A 19 -4.23 -5.79 7.35
CA ILE A 19 -3.46 -5.67 6.11
C ILE A 19 -2.89 -7.03 5.70
N ALA A 20 -2.30 -7.79 6.62
CA ALA A 20 -1.78 -9.12 6.34
C ALA A 20 -2.89 -10.07 5.84
N ARG A 21 -4.06 -10.05 6.49
CA ARG A 21 -5.25 -10.80 6.07
C ARG A 21 -5.72 -10.38 4.69
N LEU A 22 -5.82 -9.08 4.43
CA LEU A 22 -6.23 -8.54 3.15
C LEU A 22 -5.26 -8.93 2.04
N MET A 23 -3.96 -8.84 2.27
CA MET A 23 -2.95 -9.30 1.32
C MET A 23 -3.13 -10.76 0.95
N LYS A 24 -3.43 -11.62 1.92
CA LYS A 24 -3.74 -13.03 1.68
C LYS A 24 -4.96 -13.21 0.79
N ASN A 25 -6.03 -12.42 1.00
CA ASN A 25 -7.25 -12.47 0.17
C ASN A 25 -6.96 -12.16 -1.31
N PHE A 26 -6.02 -11.26 -1.58
CA PHE A 26 -5.62 -10.88 -2.95
C PHE A 26 -4.39 -11.64 -3.48
N GLY A 27 -3.92 -12.65 -2.75
CA GLY A 27 -2.79 -13.51 -3.17
C GLY A 27 -1.43 -12.82 -3.09
N LEU A 28 -1.29 -11.73 -2.33
CA LEU A 28 -0.03 -11.05 -2.09
C LEU A 28 0.71 -11.68 -0.91
N LYS A 29 2.03 -11.82 -1.03
CA LYS A 29 2.88 -12.47 -0.01
C LYS A 29 3.97 -11.57 0.54
N SER A 30 4.32 -10.48 -0.16
CA SER A 30 5.49 -9.66 0.14
C SER A 30 5.09 -8.44 0.98
N LEU A 31 5.15 -8.57 2.31
CA LEU A 31 4.92 -7.49 3.27
C LEU A 31 6.26 -6.99 3.84
N TYR A 32 6.40 -5.68 3.92
CA TYR A 32 7.57 -5.01 4.48
C TYR A 32 7.18 -4.00 5.54
N PHE A 33 8.08 -3.80 6.51
CA PHE A 33 7.97 -2.76 7.53
C PHE A 33 9.17 -1.83 7.44
N VAL A 34 8.93 -0.54 7.58
CA VAL A 34 9.97 0.48 7.74
C VAL A 34 9.77 1.12 9.10
N ARG A 35 10.76 0.99 9.99
CA ARG A 35 10.71 1.48 11.39
C ARG A 35 9.41 1.10 12.12
N PRO A 36 9.05 -0.19 12.22
CA PRO A 36 7.81 -0.61 12.88
C PRO A 36 7.87 -0.34 14.38
N ASN A 37 6.74 0.07 14.96
CA ASN A 37 6.55 0.26 16.39
C ASN A 37 5.20 -0.30 16.84
N PHE A 38 5.03 -1.61 16.76
CA PHE A 38 3.82 -2.32 17.17
C PHE A 38 4.13 -3.69 17.75
N ASP A 39 3.21 -4.25 18.53
CA ASP A 39 3.30 -5.62 19.02
C ASP A 39 2.87 -6.61 17.93
N LYS A 40 3.82 -7.44 17.49
CA LYS A 40 3.60 -8.44 16.45
C LYS A 40 2.67 -9.57 16.92
N THR A 41 2.72 -9.93 18.20
CA THR A 41 1.87 -10.96 18.80
C THR A 41 0.42 -10.48 18.82
N GLU A 42 0.21 -9.21 19.16
CA GLU A 42 -1.12 -8.59 19.11
C GLU A 42 -1.63 -8.51 17.66
N ALA A 43 -0.81 -8.12 16.70
CA ALA A 43 -1.18 -8.07 15.29
C ALA A 43 -1.60 -9.44 14.73
N ALA A 44 -0.96 -10.52 15.20
CA ALA A 44 -1.29 -11.88 14.79
C ALA A 44 -2.73 -12.27 15.10
N LYS A 45 -3.33 -11.75 16.18
CA LYS A 45 -4.74 -11.99 16.55
C LYS A 45 -5.72 -11.50 15.48
N TYR A 46 -5.38 -10.45 14.75
CA TYR A 46 -6.21 -9.83 13.71
C TYR A 46 -5.88 -10.33 12.30
N SER A 47 -4.75 -11.01 12.11
CA SER A 47 -4.31 -11.50 10.80
C SER A 47 -5.04 -12.77 10.35
N THR A 48 -5.56 -13.56 11.30
CA THR A 48 -6.27 -14.82 11.04
C THR A 48 -5.50 -15.72 10.05
N HIS A 49 -6.08 -16.09 8.90
CA HIS A 49 -5.42 -16.88 7.86
C HIS A 49 -4.31 -16.14 7.09
N GLY A 50 -4.14 -14.83 7.30
CA GLY A 50 -3.02 -14.03 6.77
C GLY A 50 -1.78 -14.02 7.66
N ASN A 51 -1.74 -14.83 8.73
CA ASN A 51 -0.61 -14.85 9.65
C ASN A 51 0.70 -15.29 8.97
N ASP A 52 0.65 -16.13 7.96
CA ASP A 52 1.80 -16.52 7.15
C ASP A 52 2.45 -15.30 6.45
N VAL A 53 1.65 -14.35 5.96
CA VAL A 53 2.13 -13.08 5.39
C VAL A 53 2.79 -12.21 6.46
N LEU A 54 2.18 -12.12 7.65
CA LEU A 54 2.72 -11.35 8.78
C LEU A 54 4.04 -11.94 9.30
N VAL A 55 4.12 -13.26 9.43
CA VAL A 55 5.34 -13.96 9.89
C VAL A 55 6.48 -13.80 8.90
N ALA A 56 6.20 -13.88 7.60
CA ALA A 56 7.19 -13.73 6.53
C ALA A 56 7.60 -12.27 6.28
N ALA A 57 6.94 -11.31 6.90
CA ALA A 57 7.21 -9.88 6.70
C ALA A 57 8.61 -9.49 7.17
N LYS A 58 9.27 -8.61 6.42
CA LYS A 58 10.65 -8.17 6.64
C LYS A 58 10.73 -6.70 7.01
N THR A 59 11.57 -6.37 7.99
CA THR A 59 11.92 -4.99 8.29
C THR A 59 13.06 -4.54 7.39
N VAL A 60 12.87 -3.41 6.71
CA VAL A 60 13.78 -2.85 5.73
C VAL A 60 13.82 -1.32 5.83
N THR A 61 14.77 -0.69 5.15
CA THR A 61 14.80 0.76 4.98
C THR A 61 14.09 1.18 3.69
N LEU A 62 13.65 2.44 3.60
CA LEU A 62 13.11 3.02 2.36
C LEU A 62 14.09 2.90 1.18
N ARG A 63 15.39 3.09 1.45
CA ARG A 63 16.45 2.95 0.44
C ARG A 63 16.53 1.51 -0.11
N GLN A 64 16.33 0.50 0.74
CA GLN A 64 16.29 -0.90 0.29
C GLN A 64 15.06 -1.18 -0.56
N LEU A 65 13.88 -0.64 -0.20
CA LEU A 65 12.68 -0.75 -1.05
C LEU A 65 12.90 -0.09 -2.42
N ARG A 66 13.49 1.13 -2.43
CA ARG A 66 13.75 1.86 -3.70
C ARG A 66 14.72 1.13 -4.63
N LYS A 67 15.66 0.35 -4.08
CA LYS A 67 16.58 -0.48 -4.86
C LYS A 67 15.96 -1.79 -5.34
N LYS A 68 14.96 -2.30 -4.59
CA LYS A 68 14.38 -3.62 -4.82
C LYS A 68 13.23 -3.60 -5.84
N PHE A 69 12.45 -2.55 -5.88
CA PHE A 69 11.26 -2.45 -6.72
C PHE A 69 11.44 -1.43 -7.83
N ASP A 70 10.92 -1.74 -9.01
CA ASP A 70 10.97 -0.84 -10.17
C ASP A 70 10.12 0.40 -9.94
N VAL A 71 8.98 0.23 -9.26
CA VAL A 71 8.01 1.30 -9.01
C VAL A 71 7.57 1.30 -7.55
N LEU A 72 7.85 2.41 -6.86
CA LEU A 72 7.27 2.73 -5.55
C LEU A 72 6.02 3.59 -5.74
N ILE A 73 4.93 3.21 -5.07
CA ILE A 73 3.62 3.88 -5.12
C ILE A 73 3.32 4.40 -3.73
N GLY A 74 3.35 5.72 -3.55
CA GLY A 74 2.95 6.36 -2.29
C GLY A 74 1.44 6.56 -2.25
N THR A 75 0.84 6.43 -1.06
CA THR A 75 -0.58 6.69 -0.83
C THR A 75 -0.79 8.01 -0.10
N THR A 76 -1.79 8.77 -0.51
CA THR A 76 -2.18 10.02 0.15
C THR A 76 -3.69 10.23 0.15
N ALA A 77 -4.22 10.82 1.23
CA ALA A 77 -5.61 11.30 1.28
C ALA A 77 -5.76 12.72 0.70
N ILE A 78 -4.65 13.43 0.49
CA ILE A 78 -4.65 14.82 0.04
C ILE A 78 -4.54 14.83 -1.48
N GLN A 79 -5.59 15.36 -2.15
CA GLN A 79 -5.47 15.73 -3.56
C GLN A 79 -4.68 17.04 -3.69
N ALA A 80 -3.91 17.15 -4.78
CA ALA A 80 -3.18 18.35 -5.12
C ALA A 80 -4.12 19.56 -5.30
N ILE A 81 -4.29 20.38 -4.26
CA ILE A 81 -5.08 21.61 -4.33
C ILE A 81 -4.19 22.83 -4.56
N SER A 82 -2.91 22.75 -4.33
CA SER A 82 -1.99 23.88 -4.47
C SER A 82 -0.66 23.43 -5.07
N ARG A 83 -0.18 24.17 -6.08
CA ARG A 83 1.13 23.99 -6.72
C ARG A 83 2.33 24.14 -5.76
N LEU A 84 2.10 24.64 -4.55
CA LEU A 84 3.16 24.91 -3.57
C LEU A 84 3.48 23.75 -2.62
N ASN A 85 2.59 22.74 -2.52
CA ASN A 85 2.75 21.64 -1.55
C ASN A 85 2.74 20.23 -2.17
N ILE A 86 2.83 20.10 -3.50
CA ILE A 86 2.74 18.79 -4.14
C ILE A 86 3.82 18.64 -5.19
N LEU A 87 4.76 17.82 -4.83
CA LEU A 87 5.87 17.42 -5.68
C LEU A 87 5.45 16.52 -6.85
N ARG A 88 4.24 15.94 -6.81
CA ARG A 88 3.69 15.11 -7.89
C ARG A 88 2.16 15.12 -7.87
N GLU A 89 1.56 15.16 -9.06
CA GLU A 89 0.13 14.95 -9.25
C GLU A 89 -0.27 13.53 -8.83
N SER A 90 -1.29 13.40 -7.99
CA SER A 90 -1.80 12.09 -7.57
C SER A 90 -2.75 11.53 -8.63
N ILE A 91 -2.67 10.21 -8.85
CA ILE A 91 -3.54 9.48 -9.76
C ILE A 91 -4.65 8.74 -8.99
N SER A 92 -5.73 8.40 -9.68
CA SER A 92 -6.80 7.58 -9.10
C SER A 92 -6.39 6.10 -8.96
N ALA A 93 -7.09 5.36 -8.09
CA ALA A 93 -6.89 3.91 -7.94
C ALA A 93 -7.12 3.15 -9.26
N GLU A 94 -8.12 3.55 -10.05
CA GLU A 94 -8.39 2.99 -11.37
C GLU A 94 -7.22 3.23 -12.35
N ARG A 95 -6.68 4.47 -12.37
CA ARG A 95 -5.53 4.80 -13.21
C ARG A 95 -4.29 4.01 -12.83
N LEU A 96 -4.06 3.84 -11.51
CA LEU A 96 -2.98 2.99 -11.00
C LEU A 96 -3.11 1.57 -11.51
N ALA A 97 -4.32 0.98 -11.41
CA ALA A 97 -4.56 -0.39 -11.88
C ALA A 97 -4.23 -0.56 -13.37
N LYS A 98 -4.60 0.40 -14.22
CA LYS A 98 -4.26 0.40 -15.66
C LYS A 98 -2.75 0.45 -15.87
N ILE A 99 -2.03 1.36 -15.18
CA ILE A 99 -0.56 1.47 -15.28
C ILE A 99 0.12 0.16 -14.89
N MET A 100 -0.33 -0.47 -13.81
CA MET A 100 0.25 -1.74 -13.35
C MET A 100 -0.03 -2.88 -14.33
N HIS A 101 -1.21 -2.93 -14.92
CA HIS A 101 -1.57 -3.91 -15.94
C HIS A 101 -0.69 -3.75 -17.19
N ASP A 102 -0.55 -2.53 -17.69
CA ASP A 102 0.22 -2.21 -18.89
C ASP A 102 1.75 -2.40 -18.69
N SER A 103 2.18 -2.40 -17.43
CA SER A 103 3.59 -2.58 -17.02
C SER A 103 3.82 -3.92 -16.32
N SER A 104 3.21 -4.99 -16.77
CA SER A 104 3.18 -6.31 -16.11
C SER A 104 4.55 -6.99 -15.92
N THR A 105 5.61 -6.47 -16.52
CA THR A 105 7.00 -6.93 -16.34
C THR A 105 7.69 -6.28 -15.14
N LYS A 106 7.15 -5.19 -14.58
CA LYS A 106 7.73 -4.46 -13.47
C LYS A 106 7.27 -4.99 -12.11
N ASP A 107 8.11 -4.81 -11.10
CA ASP A 107 7.77 -5.09 -9.70
C ASP A 107 7.39 -3.80 -8.97
N PHE A 108 6.26 -3.86 -8.26
CA PHE A 108 5.63 -2.71 -7.61
C PHE A 108 5.62 -2.87 -6.09
N CYS A 109 5.78 -1.75 -5.36
CA CYS A 109 5.57 -1.70 -3.92
C CYS A 109 4.66 -0.53 -3.54
N ILE A 110 3.53 -0.82 -2.90
CA ILE A 110 2.58 0.16 -2.37
C ILE A 110 3.04 0.55 -0.97
N LEU A 111 3.34 1.83 -0.75
CA LEU A 111 3.72 2.39 0.53
C LEU A 111 2.49 2.97 1.23
N LEU A 112 2.20 2.47 2.41
CA LEU A 112 1.18 2.96 3.32
C LEU A 112 1.85 3.69 4.47
N GLY A 113 1.43 4.92 4.72
CA GLY A 113 1.97 5.76 5.78
C GLY A 113 1.40 5.45 7.16
N ARG A 114 1.82 6.26 8.13
CA ARG A 114 1.35 6.23 9.52
C ARG A 114 -0.16 6.44 9.58
N GLU A 115 -0.81 5.82 10.54
CA GLU A 115 -2.26 5.93 10.72
C GLU A 115 -2.70 7.37 11.01
N SER A 116 -1.88 8.15 11.71
CA SER A 116 -2.22 9.50 12.12
C SER A 116 -1.90 10.59 11.11
N SER A 117 -0.81 10.43 10.33
CA SER A 117 -0.27 11.49 9.47
C SER A 117 0.02 11.06 8.02
N GLY A 118 -0.12 9.76 7.71
CA GLY A 118 0.19 9.23 6.38
C GLY A 118 1.70 9.23 6.07
N LEU A 119 2.04 9.34 4.80
CA LEU A 119 3.41 9.54 4.31
C LEU A 119 3.78 11.01 4.37
N ASN A 120 5.01 11.32 4.77
CA ASN A 120 5.54 12.68 4.71
C ASN A 120 6.03 13.03 3.28
N ASN A 121 6.42 14.30 3.07
CA ASN A 121 6.85 14.78 1.76
C ASN A 121 8.08 14.03 1.24
N GLU A 122 9.08 13.79 2.08
CA GLU A 122 10.30 13.07 1.70
C GLU A 122 10.00 11.63 1.27
N GLU A 123 9.06 10.97 1.96
CA GLU A 123 8.60 9.63 1.63
C GLU A 123 7.80 9.60 0.31
N LEU A 124 7.02 10.65 0.03
CA LEU A 124 6.33 10.80 -1.24
C LEU A 124 7.28 11.15 -2.39
N GLU A 125 8.34 11.92 -2.13
CA GLU A 125 9.35 12.28 -3.14
C GLU A 125 10.09 11.09 -3.72
N ILE A 126 10.37 10.07 -2.92
CA ILE A 126 11.03 8.85 -3.42
C ILE A 126 10.11 7.93 -4.21
N CYS A 127 8.79 8.13 -4.15
CA CYS A 127 7.82 7.33 -4.90
C CYS A 127 7.84 7.71 -6.38
N ASN A 128 7.64 6.73 -7.26
CA ASN A 128 7.50 6.97 -8.70
C ASN A 128 6.11 7.48 -9.05
N LEU A 129 5.10 7.02 -8.30
CA LEU A 129 3.69 7.38 -8.44
C LEU A 129 3.12 7.72 -7.07
N VAL A 130 2.15 8.61 -7.04
CA VAL A 130 1.34 8.89 -5.84
C VAL A 130 -0.12 8.60 -6.20
N VAL A 131 -0.80 7.81 -5.36
CA VAL A 131 -2.20 7.43 -5.56
C VAL A 131 -3.09 8.02 -4.47
N THR A 132 -4.26 8.48 -4.86
CA THR A 132 -5.32 8.92 -3.94
C THR A 132 -6.62 8.20 -4.24
N ILE A 133 -7.46 8.04 -3.21
CA ILE A 133 -8.82 7.54 -3.32
C ILE A 133 -9.76 8.72 -3.18
N ASP A 134 -10.46 9.05 -4.25
CA ASP A 134 -11.43 10.16 -4.25
C ASP A 134 -12.77 9.69 -3.67
N THR A 135 -13.03 10.05 -2.41
CA THR A 135 -14.28 9.72 -1.70
C THR A 135 -15.45 10.63 -2.06
N LYS A 136 -15.24 11.65 -2.92
CA LYS A 136 -16.23 12.68 -3.29
C LYS A 136 -16.80 13.47 -2.11
N THR A 137 -16.11 13.46 -0.97
CA THR A 137 -16.51 14.20 0.24
C THR A 137 -15.35 15.06 0.76
N ASN A 138 -15.65 15.95 1.71
CA ASN A 138 -14.63 16.74 2.39
C ASN A 138 -13.85 15.90 3.42
N TYR A 139 -14.41 14.77 3.87
CA TYR A 139 -13.74 13.84 4.77
C TYR A 139 -13.03 12.72 3.96
N ARG A 140 -11.77 12.95 3.63
CA ARG A 140 -10.99 12.10 2.71
C ARG A 140 -10.08 11.10 3.42
N THR A 141 -9.87 11.29 4.73
CA THR A 141 -9.01 10.41 5.51
C THR A 141 -9.69 9.06 5.73
N MET A 142 -8.99 8.00 5.41
CA MET A 142 -9.49 6.63 5.49
C MET A 142 -8.53 5.78 6.31
N ASN A 143 -9.07 4.79 7.04
CA ASN A 143 -8.24 3.78 7.69
C ASN A 143 -7.32 3.10 6.64
N VAL A 144 -6.08 2.88 7.02
CA VAL A 144 -5.02 2.40 6.13
C VAL A 144 -5.33 1.02 5.51
N ALA A 145 -5.95 0.11 6.25
CA ALA A 145 -6.35 -1.19 5.72
C ALA A 145 -7.53 -1.06 4.73
N HIS A 146 -8.48 -0.16 4.99
CA HIS A 146 -9.58 0.11 4.07
C HIS A 146 -9.09 0.76 2.76
N ALA A 147 -8.15 1.70 2.87
CA ALA A 147 -7.52 2.28 1.68
C ALA A 147 -6.83 1.21 0.83
N LEU A 148 -6.05 0.32 1.46
CA LEU A 148 -5.42 -0.78 0.75
C LEU A 148 -6.43 -1.72 0.10
N ALA A 149 -7.57 -1.98 0.76
CA ALA A 149 -8.63 -2.84 0.20
C ALA A 149 -9.15 -2.31 -1.14
N ILE A 150 -9.42 -1.01 -1.21
CA ILE A 150 -9.87 -0.35 -2.42
C ILE A 150 -8.81 -0.45 -3.53
N LEU A 151 -7.55 -0.15 -3.20
CA LEU A 151 -6.45 -0.23 -4.18
C LEU A 151 -6.29 -1.65 -4.73
N LEU A 152 -6.26 -2.65 -3.86
CA LEU A 152 -6.11 -4.05 -4.28
C LEU A 152 -7.32 -4.54 -5.07
N TYR A 153 -8.52 -4.11 -4.73
CA TYR A 153 -9.73 -4.43 -5.49
C TYR A 153 -9.64 -3.85 -6.92
N GLU A 154 -9.30 -2.58 -7.08
CA GLU A 154 -9.13 -1.96 -8.40
C GLU A 154 -8.05 -2.68 -9.22
N ILE A 155 -6.90 -2.98 -8.63
CA ILE A 155 -5.82 -3.73 -9.29
C ILE A 155 -6.28 -5.13 -9.71
N SER A 156 -7.11 -5.80 -8.88
CA SER A 156 -7.57 -7.16 -9.16
C SER A 156 -8.56 -7.25 -10.33
N LYS A 157 -9.32 -6.19 -10.59
CA LYS A 157 -10.32 -6.16 -11.68
C LYS A 157 -9.69 -6.33 -13.07
N LEU A 158 -8.45 -5.90 -13.24
CA LEU A 158 -7.72 -5.98 -14.52
C LEU A 158 -6.86 -7.26 -14.65
N LYS A 159 -6.71 -8.04 -13.58
CA LYS A 159 -6.18 -9.40 -13.72
C LYS A 159 -7.17 -10.19 -14.57
N SER A 160 -6.73 -10.73 -15.73
CA SER A 160 -7.57 -11.56 -16.57
C SER A 160 -8.33 -12.59 -15.70
N LYS A 161 -9.63 -12.71 -15.92
CA LYS A 161 -10.44 -13.71 -15.24
C LYS A 161 -9.82 -15.08 -15.57
N LEU A 162 -9.04 -15.61 -14.63
CA LEU A 162 -8.68 -17.03 -14.70
C LEU A 162 -10.01 -17.80 -14.68
N PRO A 163 -10.21 -18.76 -15.58
CA PRO A 163 -11.40 -19.58 -15.52
C PRO A 163 -11.46 -20.23 -14.13
N VAL A 164 -12.55 -19.95 -13.43
CA VAL A 164 -12.85 -20.63 -12.17
C VAL A 164 -12.98 -22.12 -12.53
N LYS A 165 -11.99 -22.92 -12.09
CA LYS A 165 -12.08 -24.37 -12.13
C LYS A 165 -12.95 -24.86 -11.00
#